data_8bd769d856bb053450e6e114ecc12105
#
_entry.id   8bd769d856bb053450e6e114ecc12105
#
_cell.length_a   1.000
_cell.length_b   1.000
_cell.length_c   1.000
_cell.angle_alpha   90.00
_cell.angle_beta   90.00
_cell.angle_gamma   90.00
#
_symmetry.space_group_name_H-M   'P 1'
#
loop_
_entity.id
_entity.type
_entity.pdbx_description
1 polymer ?
#
loop_
_entity_poly.entity_id
_entity_poly.type
_entity_poly.pdbx_seq_one_letter_code
_entity_poly.pdbx_strand_id
1 'polypeptide(L)'
;YWDRISRPEQVMSAMLNAMRVLTDTANCGTAVISLPQDVQGESFEYPDYFFQKRVHHVARRVADDYEVNQAVEMIKAAKKPMLISGGGVRYSEAGETVMEFCKAFNIPVSQTQAGHSALPDSFELSVGGIGVTGGLAANELCKDCDLVIGVGTRFNDFVTGSKGVLFRNPDIKVLAINTSEFHAEKLDATRCVGDAKVTLEAIMAKLKEANYKTAYTDEIE
;
A
#
# COMPACT_ATOMS: atom_id res chain seq x y z
N TYR A 1 -8.69 -17.14 1.67
CA TYR A 1 -8.80 -18.57 1.93
C TYR A 1 -10.20 -18.90 2.43
N TRP A 2 -10.78 -19.99 1.92
CA TRP A 2 -12.05 -20.54 2.40
C TRP A 2 -11.94 -22.06 2.50
N ASP A 3 -12.45 -22.62 3.59
CA ASP A 3 -12.55 -24.07 3.77
C ASP A 3 -13.79 -24.43 4.59
N ARG A 4 -14.27 -25.67 4.43
CA ARG A 4 -15.33 -26.27 5.22
C ARG A 4 -14.83 -27.56 5.83
N ILE A 5 -14.87 -27.64 7.15
CA ILE A 5 -14.43 -28.82 7.90
C ILE A 5 -15.52 -29.89 7.82
N SER A 6 -15.22 -30.99 7.13
CA SER A 6 -16.11 -32.15 7.04
C SER A 6 -15.72 -33.28 8.00
N ARG A 7 -14.51 -33.20 8.56
CA ARG A 7 -13.96 -34.13 9.57
C ARG A 7 -13.00 -33.37 10.50
N PRO A 8 -12.93 -33.75 11.78
CA PRO A 8 -12.09 -33.04 12.76
C PRO A 8 -10.62 -32.88 12.36
N GLU A 9 -10.04 -33.92 11.75
CA GLU A 9 -8.61 -33.89 11.35
C GLU A 9 -8.27 -32.81 10.33
N GLN A 10 -9.23 -32.32 9.55
CA GLN A 10 -9.02 -31.26 8.57
C GLN A 10 -8.67 -29.90 9.23
N VAL A 11 -9.06 -29.72 10.49
CA VAL A 11 -8.78 -28.49 11.24
C VAL A 11 -7.28 -28.16 11.21
N MET A 12 -6.42 -29.17 11.31
CA MET A 12 -4.96 -28.95 11.33
C MET A 12 -4.46 -28.26 10.08
N SER A 13 -4.82 -28.75 8.90
CA SER A 13 -4.41 -28.16 7.62
C SER A 13 -5.14 -26.84 7.34
N ALA A 14 -6.44 -26.77 7.65
CA ALA A 14 -7.23 -25.55 7.44
C ALA A 14 -6.71 -24.36 8.22
N MET A 15 -6.38 -24.56 9.51
CA MET A 15 -5.81 -23.50 10.35
C MET A 15 -4.45 -23.03 9.85
N LEU A 16 -3.56 -23.97 9.46
CA LEU A 16 -2.24 -23.59 8.90
C LEU A 16 -2.37 -22.81 7.59
N ASN A 17 -3.29 -23.24 6.72
CA ASN A 17 -3.54 -22.52 5.47
C ASN A 17 -4.17 -21.14 5.70
N ALA A 18 -5.10 -21.01 6.65
CA ALA A 18 -5.66 -19.72 7.04
C ALA A 18 -4.56 -18.77 7.53
N MET A 19 -3.69 -19.22 8.44
CA MET A 19 -2.59 -18.44 8.95
C MET A 19 -1.60 -18.02 7.86
N ARG A 20 -1.32 -18.90 6.90
CA ARG A 20 -0.48 -18.57 5.74
C ARG A 20 -1.01 -17.40 4.93
N VAL A 21 -2.34 -17.34 4.72
CA VAL A 21 -2.98 -16.22 4.01
C VAL A 21 -2.99 -14.95 4.87
N LEU A 22 -3.31 -15.06 6.15
CA LEU A 22 -3.38 -13.91 7.05
C LEU A 22 -2.03 -13.25 7.31
N THR A 23 -0.92 -13.98 7.15
CA THR A 23 0.43 -13.50 7.40
C THR A 23 1.25 -13.22 6.14
N ASP A 24 0.68 -13.44 4.94
CA ASP A 24 1.31 -13.10 3.67
C ASP A 24 1.22 -11.60 3.41
N THR A 25 2.34 -10.94 3.15
CA THR A 25 2.37 -9.47 2.94
C THR A 25 1.84 -9.06 1.56
N ALA A 26 1.94 -9.91 0.55
CA ALA A 26 1.52 -9.62 -0.82
C ALA A 26 0.07 -10.06 -1.09
N ASN A 27 -0.33 -11.21 -0.53
CA ASN A 27 -1.61 -11.86 -0.81
C ASN A 27 -2.51 -11.93 0.43
N CYS A 28 -2.26 -11.10 1.44
CA CYS A 28 -3.09 -11.02 2.65
C CYS A 28 -4.55 -10.77 2.28
N GLY A 29 -5.43 -11.56 2.86
CA GLY A 29 -6.85 -11.46 2.62
C GLY A 29 -7.67 -12.19 3.67
N THR A 30 -8.99 -12.19 3.50
CA THR A 30 -9.92 -12.85 4.43
C THR A 30 -9.70 -14.36 4.44
N ALA A 31 -9.68 -14.94 5.64
CA ALA A 31 -9.73 -16.38 5.85
C ALA A 31 -11.05 -16.77 6.55
N VAL A 32 -11.78 -17.72 5.98
CA VAL A 32 -13.02 -18.22 6.50
C VAL A 32 -12.92 -19.73 6.64
N ILE A 33 -13.22 -20.25 7.85
CA ILE A 33 -13.31 -21.69 8.13
C ILE A 33 -14.71 -21.97 8.63
N SER A 34 -15.49 -22.71 7.82
CA SER A 34 -16.83 -23.17 8.19
C SER A 34 -16.72 -24.42 9.04
N LEU A 35 -17.32 -24.38 10.25
CA LEU A 35 -17.37 -25.49 11.19
C LEU A 35 -18.84 -25.96 11.32
N PRO A 36 -19.25 -27.01 10.60
CA PRO A 36 -20.61 -27.59 10.74
C PRO A 36 -20.89 -28.06 12.16
N GLN A 37 -22.11 -27.88 12.60
CA GLN A 37 -22.51 -28.18 13.99
C GLN A 37 -22.33 -29.64 14.38
N ASP A 38 -22.61 -30.55 13.47
CA ASP A 38 -22.43 -32.01 13.64
C ASP A 38 -20.95 -32.37 13.85
N VAL A 39 -20.03 -31.79 13.01
CA VAL A 39 -18.59 -32.02 13.12
C VAL A 39 -18.01 -31.46 14.42
N GLN A 40 -18.56 -30.35 14.94
CA GLN A 40 -18.11 -29.77 16.22
C GLN A 40 -18.36 -30.70 17.42
N GLY A 41 -19.30 -31.66 17.29
CA GLY A 41 -19.60 -32.68 18.31
C GLY A 41 -18.70 -33.91 18.23
N GLU A 42 -17.89 -34.06 17.19
CA GLU A 42 -17.00 -35.19 17.01
C GLU A 42 -15.72 -35.07 17.84
N SER A 43 -15.21 -36.22 18.30
CA SER A 43 -13.93 -36.29 19.04
C SER A 43 -12.81 -36.72 18.11
N PHE A 44 -11.66 -36.08 18.24
CA PHE A 44 -10.45 -36.43 17.51
C PHE A 44 -9.21 -36.23 18.41
N GLU A 45 -8.27 -37.14 18.35
CA GLU A 45 -7.01 -37.02 19.10
C GLU A 45 -5.99 -36.24 18.27
N TYR A 46 -5.89 -34.93 18.56
CA TYR A 46 -4.92 -34.06 17.88
C TYR A 46 -3.51 -34.32 18.40
N PRO A 47 -2.52 -34.48 17.52
CA PRO A 47 -1.14 -34.68 17.93
C PRO A 47 -0.56 -33.40 18.58
N ASP A 48 0.32 -33.55 19.55
CA ASP A 48 0.92 -32.45 20.35
C ASP A 48 1.57 -31.36 19.49
N TYR A 49 2.17 -31.74 18.35
CA TYR A 49 2.79 -30.77 17.45
C TYR A 49 1.80 -29.73 16.89
N PHE A 50 0.49 -30.06 16.82
CA PHE A 50 -0.53 -29.11 16.35
C PHE A 50 -0.67 -27.93 17.31
N PHE A 51 -0.52 -28.16 18.60
CA PHE A 51 -0.67 -27.14 19.64
C PHE A 51 0.61 -26.37 19.93
N GLN A 52 1.72 -26.70 19.26
CA GLN A 52 2.96 -25.97 19.45
C GLN A 52 2.81 -24.51 19.06
N LYS A 53 3.37 -23.60 19.88
CA LYS A 53 3.38 -22.18 19.60
C LYS A 53 4.13 -21.92 18.30
N ARG A 54 3.48 -21.18 17.38
CA ARG A 54 4.07 -20.68 16.15
C ARG A 54 4.15 -19.17 16.19
N VAL A 55 5.33 -18.63 15.88
CA VAL A 55 5.54 -17.20 15.75
C VAL A 55 5.67 -16.88 14.26
N HIS A 56 4.75 -16.07 13.74
CA HIS A 56 4.77 -15.65 12.35
C HIS A 56 5.51 -14.31 12.25
N HIS A 57 6.62 -14.31 11.53
CA HIS A 57 7.35 -13.08 11.22
C HIS A 57 6.81 -12.49 9.91
N VAL A 58 6.30 -11.25 9.98
CA VAL A 58 5.85 -10.50 8.81
C VAL A 58 7.05 -9.73 8.26
N ALA A 59 7.65 -10.25 7.19
CA ALA A 59 8.84 -9.67 6.59
C ALA A 59 8.52 -8.38 5.82
N ARG A 60 9.34 -7.35 6.01
CA ARG A 60 9.35 -6.13 5.19
C ARG A 60 10.42 -6.24 4.12
N ARG A 61 10.02 -6.38 2.87
CA ARG A 61 10.93 -6.55 1.74
C ARG A 61 11.08 -5.22 1.01
N VAL A 62 12.32 -4.81 0.79
CA VAL A 62 12.65 -3.67 -0.08
C VAL A 62 12.44 -4.09 -1.53
N ALA A 63 11.98 -3.17 -2.38
CA ALA A 63 12.00 -3.35 -3.83
C ALA A 63 13.45 -3.52 -4.33
N ASP A 64 13.63 -4.10 -5.50
CA ASP A 64 14.98 -4.26 -6.04
C ASP A 64 15.61 -2.91 -6.43
N ASP A 65 16.94 -2.90 -6.56
CA ASP A 65 17.69 -1.67 -6.85
C ASP A 65 17.33 -1.06 -8.20
N TYR A 66 16.95 -1.85 -9.18
CA TYR A 66 16.52 -1.36 -10.49
C TYR A 66 15.20 -0.58 -10.35
N GLU A 67 14.21 -1.14 -9.68
CA GLU A 67 12.91 -0.51 -9.45
C GLU A 67 13.04 0.76 -8.59
N VAL A 68 13.87 0.70 -7.53
CA VAL A 68 14.17 1.89 -6.70
C VAL A 68 14.83 2.99 -7.51
N ASN A 69 15.80 2.66 -8.38
CA ASN A 69 16.45 3.65 -9.23
C ASN A 69 15.49 4.26 -10.26
N GLN A 70 14.62 3.45 -10.87
CA GLN A 70 13.57 3.97 -11.76
C GLN A 70 12.64 4.92 -11.03
N ALA A 71 12.19 4.57 -9.81
CA ALA A 71 11.36 5.43 -8.98
C ALA A 71 12.04 6.79 -8.70
N VAL A 72 13.31 6.77 -8.35
CA VAL A 72 14.11 7.99 -8.11
C VAL A 72 14.17 8.87 -9.35
N GLU A 73 14.48 8.30 -10.52
CA GLU A 73 14.55 9.08 -11.76
C GLU A 73 13.18 9.65 -12.18
N MET A 74 12.09 8.91 -11.96
CA MET A 74 10.74 9.43 -12.19
C MET A 74 10.42 10.62 -11.29
N ILE A 75 10.71 10.50 -10.00
CA ILE A 75 10.46 11.58 -9.03
C ILE A 75 11.29 12.81 -9.36
N LYS A 76 12.57 12.64 -9.73
CA LYS A 76 13.46 13.75 -10.14
C LYS A 76 12.98 14.45 -11.41
N ALA A 77 12.36 13.73 -12.33
CA ALA A 77 11.86 14.30 -13.58
C ALA A 77 10.49 14.99 -13.42
N ALA A 78 9.76 14.70 -12.35
CA ALA A 78 8.43 15.27 -12.11
C ALA A 78 8.53 16.74 -11.69
N LYS A 79 7.59 17.54 -12.19
CA LYS A 79 7.43 18.95 -11.84
C LYS A 79 6.35 19.16 -10.77
N LYS A 80 5.32 18.32 -10.81
CA LYS A 80 4.15 18.38 -9.91
C LYS A 80 3.81 16.97 -9.39
N PRO A 81 4.70 16.34 -8.60
CA PRO A 81 4.44 15.03 -8.04
C PRO A 81 3.40 15.12 -6.91
N MET A 82 2.55 14.12 -6.80
CA MET A 82 1.60 13.96 -5.70
C MET A 82 1.67 12.55 -5.14
N LEU A 83 1.70 12.42 -3.80
CA LEU A 83 1.69 11.12 -3.14
C LEU A 83 0.25 10.72 -2.77
N ILE A 84 -0.09 9.46 -3.00
CA ILE A 84 -1.36 8.85 -2.55
C ILE A 84 -1.04 7.73 -1.55
N SER A 85 -1.36 7.98 -0.28
CA SER A 85 -1.23 7.04 0.82
C SER A 85 -2.41 6.07 0.86
N GLY A 86 -2.15 4.79 0.64
CA GLY A 86 -3.14 3.72 0.71
C GLY A 86 -3.09 2.91 2.01
N GLY A 87 -3.93 1.87 2.10
CA GLY A 87 -4.00 0.99 3.26
C GLY A 87 -2.68 0.28 3.58
N GLY A 88 -1.83 0.02 2.57
CA GLY A 88 -0.50 -0.55 2.76
C GLY A 88 0.43 0.28 3.64
N VAL A 89 0.24 1.60 3.68
CA VAL A 89 0.99 2.49 4.59
C VAL A 89 0.69 2.15 6.06
N ARG A 90 -0.57 1.86 6.38
CA ARG A 90 -0.98 1.43 7.73
C ARG A 90 -0.40 0.05 8.08
N TYR A 91 -0.53 -0.92 7.17
CA TYR A 91 0.00 -2.28 7.39
C TYR A 91 1.52 -2.30 7.54
N SER A 92 2.20 -1.40 6.86
CA SER A 92 3.65 -1.23 6.91
C SER A 92 4.11 -0.36 8.09
N GLU A 93 3.18 0.28 8.84
CA GLU A 93 3.50 1.28 9.87
C GLU A 93 4.38 2.42 9.31
N ALA A 94 4.10 2.83 8.07
CA ALA A 94 4.91 3.77 7.31
C ALA A 94 4.42 5.22 7.39
N GLY A 95 3.48 5.55 8.28
CA GLY A 95 2.90 6.89 8.37
C GLY A 95 3.95 7.98 8.60
N GLU A 96 4.85 7.79 9.57
CA GLU A 96 5.95 8.72 9.84
C GLU A 96 6.91 8.83 8.65
N THR A 97 7.27 7.70 8.02
CA THR A 97 8.13 7.68 6.84
C THR A 97 7.53 8.46 5.67
N VAL A 98 6.20 8.35 5.46
CA VAL A 98 5.49 9.14 4.43
C VAL A 98 5.55 10.63 4.76
N MET A 99 5.29 11.02 6.02
CA MET A 99 5.38 12.43 6.42
C MET A 99 6.81 12.99 6.25
N GLU A 100 7.83 12.23 6.65
CA GLU A 100 9.23 12.61 6.45
C GLU A 100 9.59 12.77 4.97
N PHE A 101 9.14 11.83 4.13
CA PHE A 101 9.33 11.91 2.68
C PHE A 101 8.68 13.17 2.10
N CYS A 102 7.43 13.40 2.43
CA CYS A 102 6.69 14.58 1.96
C CYS A 102 7.35 15.89 2.40
N LYS A 103 7.77 15.99 3.67
CA LYS A 103 8.50 17.18 4.18
C LYS A 103 9.85 17.38 3.51
N ALA A 104 10.62 16.29 3.35
CA ALA A 104 11.96 16.39 2.77
C ALA A 104 11.96 16.93 1.34
N PHE A 105 10.89 16.64 0.58
CA PHE A 105 10.80 16.95 -0.84
C PHE A 105 9.63 17.88 -1.18
N ASN A 106 8.93 18.43 -0.19
CA ASN A 106 7.77 19.30 -0.37
C ASN A 106 6.74 18.72 -1.35
N ILE A 107 6.34 17.45 -1.14
CA ILE A 107 5.38 16.75 -1.98
C ILE A 107 4.05 16.64 -1.23
N PRO A 108 2.91 17.12 -1.79
CA PRO A 108 1.61 16.99 -1.16
C PRO A 108 1.17 15.53 -1.11
N VAL A 109 0.42 15.17 -0.06
CA VAL A 109 -0.08 13.83 0.15
C VAL A 109 -1.58 13.80 0.36
N SER A 110 -2.24 12.91 -0.36
CA SER A 110 -3.64 12.54 -0.10
C SER A 110 -3.75 11.14 0.48
N GLN A 111 -4.88 10.85 1.10
CA GLN A 111 -5.17 9.55 1.66
C GLN A 111 -6.34 8.89 0.92
N THR A 112 -6.21 7.60 0.62
CA THR A 112 -7.36 6.81 0.16
C THR A 112 -8.26 6.48 1.35
N GLN A 113 -9.50 6.06 1.12
CA GLN A 113 -10.38 5.61 2.19
C GLN A 113 -9.75 4.50 3.06
N ALA A 114 -9.05 3.54 2.44
CA ALA A 114 -8.35 2.48 3.17
C ALA A 114 -7.07 2.96 3.87
N GLY A 115 -6.46 4.04 3.38
CA GLY A 115 -5.27 4.67 3.95
C GLY A 115 -5.57 5.75 4.99
N HIS A 116 -6.85 6.11 5.17
CA HIS A 116 -7.25 7.11 6.16
C HIS A 116 -6.76 6.75 7.57
N SER A 117 -6.33 7.76 8.32
CA SER A 117 -5.67 7.62 9.63
C SER A 117 -4.23 7.04 9.59
N ALA A 118 -3.62 6.86 8.42
CA ALA A 118 -2.17 6.63 8.34
C ALA A 118 -1.37 7.89 8.67
N LEU A 119 -1.95 9.05 8.36
CA LEU A 119 -1.41 10.38 8.63
C LEU A 119 -2.44 11.19 9.42
N PRO A 120 -2.01 12.06 10.34
CA PRO A 120 -2.92 12.98 11.01
C PRO A 120 -3.46 14.04 10.03
N ASP A 121 -4.73 14.44 10.19
CA ASP A 121 -5.34 15.46 9.34
C ASP A 121 -4.66 16.84 9.48
N SER A 122 -3.97 17.07 10.61
CA SER A 122 -3.19 18.29 10.87
C SER A 122 -1.82 18.33 10.19
N PHE A 123 -1.47 17.30 9.42
CA PHE A 123 -0.20 17.30 8.71
C PHE A 123 -0.21 18.36 7.60
N GLU A 124 0.75 19.28 7.62
CA GLU A 124 0.80 20.49 6.78
C GLU A 124 0.73 20.24 5.28
N LEU A 125 1.25 19.10 4.79
CA LEU A 125 1.21 18.69 3.38
C LEU A 125 0.04 17.75 3.07
N SER A 126 -0.86 17.49 4.02
CA SER A 126 -2.05 16.69 3.78
C SER A 126 -3.11 17.49 3.06
N VAL A 127 -3.52 17.02 1.89
CA VAL A 127 -4.59 17.62 1.09
C VAL A 127 -5.92 16.85 1.23
N GLY A 128 -5.99 15.96 2.23
CA GLY A 128 -7.20 15.21 2.56
C GLY A 128 -7.40 13.94 1.73
N GLY A 129 -8.63 13.48 1.66
CA GLY A 129 -9.01 12.27 0.93
C GLY A 129 -9.08 12.48 -0.59
N ILE A 130 -8.72 11.44 -1.37
CA ILE A 130 -8.78 11.45 -2.83
C ILE A 130 -9.85 10.51 -3.38
N GLY A 131 -10.31 10.78 -4.58
CA GLY A 131 -11.22 9.94 -5.35
C GLY A 131 -12.68 10.35 -5.26
N VAL A 132 -13.60 9.41 -5.46
CA VAL A 132 -15.05 9.65 -5.51
C VAL A 132 -15.57 10.29 -4.23
N THR A 133 -15.07 9.83 -3.07
CA THR A 133 -15.43 10.36 -1.74
C THR A 133 -14.37 11.34 -1.21
N GLY A 134 -13.46 11.78 -2.07
CA GLY A 134 -12.37 12.69 -1.71
C GLY A 134 -12.79 14.15 -1.65
N GLY A 135 -11.92 14.95 -1.03
CA GLY A 135 -12.07 16.40 -0.94
C GLY A 135 -11.73 17.13 -2.24
N LEU A 136 -12.16 18.39 -2.31
CA LEU A 136 -11.91 19.23 -3.48
C LEU A 136 -10.41 19.45 -3.69
N ALA A 137 -9.66 19.77 -2.64
CA ALA A 137 -8.23 20.08 -2.73
C ALA A 137 -7.42 18.93 -3.33
N ALA A 138 -7.56 17.70 -2.81
CA ALA A 138 -6.87 16.53 -3.33
C ALA A 138 -7.22 16.25 -4.79
N ASN A 139 -8.50 16.35 -5.14
CA ASN A 139 -8.97 16.08 -6.49
C ASN A 139 -8.52 17.15 -7.49
N GLU A 140 -8.51 18.43 -7.12
CA GLU A 140 -8.01 19.52 -7.99
C GLU A 140 -6.50 19.41 -8.21
N LEU A 141 -5.71 19.22 -7.16
CA LEU A 141 -4.26 19.02 -7.30
C LEU A 141 -3.93 17.82 -8.19
N CYS A 142 -4.68 16.72 -8.05
CA CYS A 142 -4.46 15.53 -8.85
C CYS A 142 -4.71 15.73 -10.35
N LYS A 143 -5.57 16.68 -10.73
CA LYS A 143 -5.84 16.99 -12.15
C LYS A 143 -4.64 17.54 -12.88
N ASP A 144 -3.80 18.30 -12.17
CA ASP A 144 -2.67 19.03 -12.74
C ASP A 144 -1.32 18.34 -12.48
N CYS A 145 -1.31 17.27 -11.64
CA CYS A 145 -0.07 16.55 -11.37
C CYS A 145 0.45 15.81 -12.62
N ASP A 146 1.77 15.70 -12.72
CA ASP A 146 2.46 14.97 -13.79
C ASP A 146 2.99 13.61 -13.32
N LEU A 147 3.04 13.40 -11.99
CA LEU A 147 3.41 12.14 -11.37
C LEU A 147 2.54 11.84 -10.15
N VAL A 148 1.87 10.68 -10.16
CA VAL A 148 1.23 10.10 -8.99
C VAL A 148 2.13 9.04 -8.39
N ILE A 149 2.50 9.21 -7.11
CA ILE A 149 3.25 8.23 -6.33
C ILE A 149 2.27 7.47 -5.43
N GLY A 150 1.82 6.31 -5.86
CA GLY A 150 0.93 5.47 -5.06
C GLY A 150 1.70 4.60 -4.08
N VAL A 151 1.49 4.79 -2.78
CA VAL A 151 2.15 4.01 -1.74
C VAL A 151 1.13 3.12 -1.05
N GLY A 152 1.25 1.80 -1.24
CA GLY A 152 0.36 0.82 -0.64
C GLY A 152 -1.11 0.95 -1.07
N THR A 153 -1.37 1.45 -2.26
CA THR A 153 -2.72 1.57 -2.83
C THR A 153 -2.93 0.61 -4.00
N ARG A 154 -4.16 0.18 -4.23
CA ARG A 154 -4.55 -0.71 -5.34
C ARG A 154 -5.15 0.03 -6.52
N PHE A 155 -5.21 1.35 -6.49
CA PHE A 155 -5.81 2.17 -7.54
C PHE A 155 -7.16 1.61 -8.03
N ASN A 156 -8.09 1.41 -7.12
CA ASN A 156 -9.45 1.01 -7.45
C ASN A 156 -10.28 2.19 -7.97
N ASP A 157 -11.49 1.93 -8.45
CA ASP A 157 -12.36 2.95 -9.04
C ASP A 157 -12.70 4.08 -8.07
N PHE A 158 -12.84 3.78 -6.78
CA PHE A 158 -13.10 4.82 -5.76
C PHE A 158 -11.94 5.80 -5.63
N VAL A 159 -10.70 5.30 -5.65
CA VAL A 159 -9.48 6.14 -5.56
C VAL A 159 -9.27 6.96 -6.82
N THR A 160 -9.50 6.36 -7.98
CA THR A 160 -9.25 7.00 -9.28
C THR A 160 -10.43 7.84 -9.79
N GLY A 161 -11.58 7.80 -9.11
CA GLY A 161 -12.82 8.37 -9.61
C GLY A 161 -13.20 7.79 -10.97
N SER A 162 -13.11 6.47 -11.12
CA SER A 162 -13.27 5.74 -12.39
C SER A 162 -12.35 6.30 -13.48
N LYS A 163 -11.10 6.61 -13.13
CA LYS A 163 -10.06 7.29 -13.93
C LYS A 163 -10.29 8.79 -14.17
N GLY A 164 -11.45 9.33 -13.78
CA GLY A 164 -11.81 10.73 -14.03
C GLY A 164 -10.99 11.75 -13.22
N VAL A 165 -10.37 11.34 -12.09
CA VAL A 165 -9.54 12.21 -11.26
C VAL A 165 -8.08 12.15 -11.72
N LEU A 166 -7.49 10.94 -11.77
CA LEU A 166 -6.07 10.76 -12.05
C LEU A 166 -5.69 10.98 -13.52
N PHE A 167 -6.62 10.75 -14.46
CA PHE A 167 -6.31 10.71 -15.90
C PHE A 167 -6.78 11.94 -16.68
N ARG A 168 -6.92 13.09 -16.04
CA ARG A 168 -7.23 14.34 -16.73
C ARG A 168 -6.02 14.90 -17.47
N ASN A 169 -4.84 14.79 -16.89
CA ASN A 169 -3.60 15.06 -17.60
C ASN A 169 -3.23 13.82 -18.44
N PRO A 170 -3.21 13.90 -19.80
CA PRO A 170 -2.87 12.76 -20.65
C PRO A 170 -1.42 12.29 -20.49
N ASP A 171 -0.55 13.15 -19.96
CA ASP A 171 0.89 12.87 -19.77
C ASP A 171 1.21 12.39 -18.36
N ILE A 172 0.19 12.16 -17.52
CA ILE A 172 0.37 11.73 -16.14
C ILE A 172 1.08 10.37 -16.08
N LYS A 173 2.11 10.30 -15.24
CA LYS A 173 2.82 9.06 -14.94
C LYS A 173 2.38 8.55 -13.58
N VAL A 174 2.41 7.23 -13.42
CA VAL A 174 2.08 6.56 -12.17
C VAL A 174 3.28 5.73 -11.72
N LEU A 175 3.75 5.98 -10.51
CA LEU A 175 4.69 5.13 -9.78
C LEU A 175 3.91 4.39 -8.69
N ALA A 176 3.97 3.06 -8.64
CA ALA A 176 3.24 2.26 -7.67
C ALA A 176 4.18 1.46 -6.77
N ILE A 177 4.27 1.85 -5.50
CA ILE A 177 4.97 1.10 -4.44
C ILE A 177 3.95 0.16 -3.79
N ASN A 178 4.10 -1.14 -3.98
CA ASN A 178 3.17 -2.14 -3.46
C ASN A 178 3.88 -3.47 -3.21
N THR A 179 3.46 -4.20 -2.17
CA THR A 179 3.97 -5.56 -1.90
C THR A 179 3.50 -6.59 -2.92
N SER A 180 2.40 -6.32 -3.62
CA SER A 180 1.83 -7.17 -4.67
C SER A 180 2.20 -6.62 -6.05
N GLU A 181 2.96 -7.38 -6.82
CA GLU A 181 3.31 -7.06 -8.20
C GLU A 181 2.06 -6.85 -9.06
N PHE A 182 1.06 -7.73 -8.91
CA PHE A 182 -0.23 -7.61 -9.61
C PHE A 182 -0.93 -6.26 -9.38
N HIS A 183 -0.81 -5.68 -8.18
CA HIS A 183 -1.38 -4.37 -7.88
C HIS A 183 -0.47 -3.21 -8.28
N ALA A 184 0.84 -3.43 -8.29
CA ALA A 184 1.82 -2.43 -8.68
C ALA A 184 1.78 -2.12 -10.19
N GLU A 185 1.36 -3.10 -11.03
CA GLU A 185 1.29 -2.93 -12.48
C GLU A 185 -0.01 -2.31 -12.99
N LYS A 186 -0.95 -1.97 -12.10
CA LYS A 186 -2.19 -1.32 -12.53
C LYS A 186 -1.91 0.06 -13.14
N LEU A 187 -2.77 0.44 -14.11
CA LEU A 187 -2.75 1.76 -14.76
C LEU A 187 -1.48 2.00 -15.61
N ASP A 188 -0.85 0.95 -16.09
CA ASP A 188 0.44 1.04 -16.77
C ASP A 188 1.51 1.74 -15.92
N ALA A 189 1.42 1.53 -14.61
CA ALA A 189 2.31 2.16 -13.65
C ALA A 189 3.72 1.58 -13.73
N THR A 190 4.72 2.42 -13.50
CA THR A 190 6.06 1.94 -13.15
C THR A 190 5.97 1.31 -11.77
N ARG A 191 6.23 0.02 -11.70
CA ARG A 191 6.15 -0.74 -10.45
C ARG A 191 7.39 -0.55 -9.58
N CYS A 192 7.19 -0.63 -8.29
CA CYS A 192 8.22 -0.72 -7.27
C CYS A 192 7.72 -1.72 -6.22
N VAL A 193 8.12 -3.00 -6.35
CA VAL A 193 7.51 -4.11 -5.62
C VAL A 193 8.20 -4.31 -4.28
N GLY A 194 7.61 -3.76 -3.21
CA GLY A 194 8.17 -3.84 -1.88
C GLY A 194 7.22 -3.33 -0.80
N ASP A 195 7.66 -3.51 0.45
CA ASP A 195 6.98 -2.94 1.61
C ASP A 195 7.07 -1.40 1.57
N ALA A 196 5.97 -0.73 1.91
CA ALA A 196 5.86 0.72 1.80
C ALA A 196 6.93 1.47 2.60
N LYS A 197 7.22 1.03 3.84
CA LYS A 197 8.16 1.72 4.72
C LYS A 197 9.58 1.64 4.19
N VAL A 198 10.11 0.44 4.11
CA VAL A 198 11.53 0.23 3.77
C VAL A 198 11.86 0.61 2.33
N THR A 199 10.89 0.48 1.41
CA THR A 199 11.09 0.91 0.02
C THR A 199 11.08 2.43 -0.10
N LEU A 200 10.18 3.13 0.60
CA LEU A 200 10.16 4.59 0.61
C LEU A 200 11.42 5.17 1.29
N GLU A 201 11.92 4.53 2.36
CA GLU A 201 13.19 4.88 3.00
C GLU A 201 14.37 4.76 2.02
N ALA A 202 14.42 3.68 1.22
CA ALA A 202 15.47 3.49 0.20
C ALA A 202 15.42 4.56 -0.90
N ILE A 203 14.22 4.89 -1.40
CA ILE A 203 14.03 5.97 -2.38
C ILE A 203 14.44 7.31 -1.78
N MET A 204 14.00 7.61 -0.55
CA MET A 204 14.34 8.85 0.16
C MET A 204 15.86 9.02 0.36
N ALA A 205 16.56 7.95 0.71
CA ALA A 205 18.02 7.99 0.85
C ALA A 205 18.70 8.41 -0.45
N LYS A 206 18.33 7.78 -1.58
CA LYS A 206 18.90 8.11 -2.90
C LYS A 206 18.54 9.52 -3.37
N LEU A 207 17.33 10.01 -3.10
CA LEU A 207 16.94 11.38 -3.42
C LEU A 207 17.71 12.42 -2.59
N LYS A 208 17.98 12.13 -1.31
CA LYS A 208 18.82 12.97 -0.45
C LYS A 208 20.27 13.01 -0.93
N GLU A 209 20.84 11.87 -1.30
CA GLU A 209 22.19 11.78 -1.89
C GLU A 209 22.30 12.59 -3.19
N ALA A 210 21.24 12.59 -4.01
CA ALA A 210 21.15 13.37 -5.22
C ALA A 210 20.87 14.88 -4.98
N ASN A 211 20.74 15.33 -3.73
CA ASN A 211 20.33 16.68 -3.35
C ASN A 211 19.04 17.15 -4.06
N TYR A 212 18.11 16.22 -4.29
CA TYR A 212 16.84 16.52 -4.95
C TYR A 212 15.99 17.48 -4.11
N LYS A 213 15.43 18.48 -4.78
CA LYS A 213 14.38 19.34 -4.24
C LYS A 213 13.31 19.49 -5.29
N THR A 214 12.04 19.41 -4.88
CA THR A 214 10.93 19.62 -5.80
C THR A 214 10.87 21.05 -6.28
N ALA A 215 10.29 21.23 -7.47
CA ALA A 215 9.94 22.56 -7.99
C ALA A 215 8.59 23.09 -7.43
N TYR A 216 7.92 22.33 -6.58
CA TYR A 216 6.68 22.70 -5.89
C TYR A 216 6.96 23.72 -4.80
N THR A 217 7.12 25.01 -5.15
CA THR A 217 7.46 26.05 -4.18
C THR A 217 6.30 26.96 -3.82
N ASP A 218 5.43 27.26 -4.79
CA ASP A 218 4.44 28.33 -4.63
C ASP A 218 2.97 27.87 -4.71
N GLU A 219 2.71 26.59 -4.99
CA GLU A 219 1.36 26.06 -5.24
C GLU A 219 0.76 25.30 -4.03
N ILE A 220 1.54 25.07 -2.98
CA ILE A 220 1.13 24.29 -1.79
C ILE A 220 0.74 25.20 -0.62
N GLU A 221 1.07 26.49 -0.66
CA GLU A 221 0.59 27.51 0.25
C GLU A 221 -0.87 27.93 -0.09
#